data_651fbea191aaac65eddc89edf6def353
#
_entry.id   651fbea191aaac65eddc89edf6def353
#
_cell.length_a   1.000
_cell.length_b   1.000
_cell.length_c   1.000
_cell.angle_alpha   90.00
_cell.angle_beta   90.00
_cell.angle_gamma   90.00
#
_symmetry.space_group_name_H-M   'P 1'
#
loop_
_entity.id
_entity.type
_entity.pdbx_description
1 polymer ?
#
loop_
_entity_poly.entity_id
_entity_poly.type
_entity_poly.pdbx_seq_one_letter_code
_entity_poly.pdbx_strand_id
1 'polypeptide(L)'
;MINIIYQEIDHALEEKIIKKFGSYVSEGNYIHRGEGCYSLAAICDGEPLGFISTFNLQLPPPLDAYEDAYIDVLEVDADYRRMGISSEMIRRTEKWAKEYGYRQIRSWSSDDKLEAIPMWYALDYCVCPTVQFYPDYGPVGGVYMAKMLNPKNTLK
;
A
#
# COMPACT_ATOMS: atom_id res chain seq x y z
N MET A 1 11.75 -24.67 -1.89
CA MET A 1 11.39 -23.32 -2.41
C MET A 1 9.96 -23.06 -2.00
N ILE A 2 9.68 -21.95 -1.26
CA ILE A 2 8.33 -21.61 -0.83
C ILE A 2 7.54 -21.16 -2.07
N ASN A 3 6.36 -21.74 -2.29
CA ASN A 3 5.49 -21.35 -3.38
C ASN A 3 4.51 -20.26 -2.89
N ILE A 4 4.77 -19.01 -3.29
CA ILE A 4 3.93 -17.86 -2.92
C ILE A 4 2.99 -17.55 -4.05
N ILE A 5 1.70 -17.54 -3.78
CA ILE A 5 0.65 -17.05 -4.68
C ILE A 5 0.15 -15.68 -4.22
N TYR A 6 -0.31 -14.88 -5.16
CA TYR A 6 -0.85 -13.54 -4.89
C TYR A 6 -2.31 -13.50 -5.33
N GLN A 7 -3.20 -13.16 -4.41
CA GLN A 7 -4.65 -13.23 -4.60
C GLN A 7 -5.32 -11.98 -4.05
N GLU A 8 -6.34 -11.50 -4.75
CA GLU A 8 -7.21 -10.45 -4.21
C GLU A 8 -7.90 -10.93 -2.93
N ILE A 9 -8.06 -10.00 -1.99
CA ILE A 9 -8.58 -10.32 -0.65
C ILE A 9 -10.10 -10.38 -0.71
N ASP A 10 -10.65 -11.58 -0.58
CA ASP A 10 -12.07 -11.82 -0.29
C ASP A 10 -12.34 -11.82 1.22
N HIS A 11 -13.59 -12.00 1.63
CA HIS A 11 -13.98 -12.01 3.03
C HIS A 11 -13.33 -13.14 3.84
N ALA A 12 -13.18 -14.34 3.26
CA ALA A 12 -12.57 -15.47 3.96
C ALA A 12 -11.06 -15.23 4.20
N LEU A 13 -10.38 -14.64 3.23
CA LEU A 13 -8.97 -14.30 3.37
C LEU A 13 -8.76 -13.12 4.32
N GLU A 14 -9.68 -12.14 4.33
CA GLU A 14 -9.66 -11.05 5.32
C GLU A 14 -9.75 -11.56 6.75
N GLU A 15 -10.62 -12.53 7.04
CA GLU A 15 -10.71 -13.14 8.38
C GLU A 15 -9.38 -13.79 8.80
N LYS A 16 -8.69 -14.46 7.87
CA LYS A 16 -7.35 -15.01 8.13
C LYS A 16 -6.31 -13.93 8.38
N ILE A 17 -6.35 -12.83 7.62
CA ILE A 17 -5.47 -11.67 7.79
C ILE A 17 -5.68 -11.04 9.16
N ILE A 18 -6.93 -10.79 9.55
CA ILE A 18 -7.26 -10.25 10.88
C ILE A 18 -6.76 -11.16 11.98
N LYS A 19 -6.99 -12.46 11.87
CA LYS A 19 -6.52 -13.45 12.85
C LYS A 19 -5.00 -13.45 13.00
N LYS A 20 -4.27 -13.30 11.89
CA LYS A 20 -2.80 -13.38 11.89
C LYS A 20 -2.13 -12.04 12.26
N PHE A 21 -2.58 -10.94 11.69
CA PHE A 21 -1.95 -9.63 11.84
C PHE A 21 -2.53 -8.78 12.97
N GLY A 22 -3.77 -9.04 13.38
CA GLY A 22 -4.42 -8.39 14.50
C GLY A 22 -5.71 -7.68 14.15
N SER A 23 -6.49 -7.36 15.18
CA SER A 23 -7.81 -6.71 15.05
C SER A 23 -7.76 -5.29 14.46
N TYR A 24 -6.58 -4.64 14.51
CA TYR A 24 -6.42 -3.30 13.95
C TYR A 24 -6.81 -3.23 12.47
N VAL A 25 -6.67 -4.34 11.73
CA VAL A 25 -7.03 -4.43 10.31
C VAL A 25 -8.51 -4.15 10.10
N SER A 26 -9.38 -4.74 10.95
CA SER A 26 -10.83 -4.51 10.89
C SER A 26 -11.24 -3.21 11.59
N GLU A 27 -10.64 -2.89 12.72
CA GLU A 27 -10.93 -1.65 13.48
C GLU A 27 -10.62 -0.40 12.66
N GLY A 28 -9.50 -0.41 11.91
CA GLY A 28 -9.09 0.67 11.02
C GLY A 28 -9.71 0.59 9.62
N ASN A 29 -10.52 -0.44 9.33
CA ASN A 29 -11.08 -0.68 8.00
C ASN A 29 -10.03 -0.65 6.88
N TYR A 30 -8.90 -1.30 7.10
CA TYR A 30 -7.73 -1.23 6.20
C TYR A 30 -7.85 -2.09 4.94
N ILE A 31 -8.84 -2.96 4.81
CA ILE A 31 -9.08 -3.72 3.57
C ILE A 31 -10.10 -2.98 2.71
N HIS A 32 -9.62 -2.29 1.71
CA HIS A 32 -10.45 -1.49 0.80
C HIS A 32 -10.95 -2.34 -0.37
N ARG A 33 -12.23 -2.19 -0.70
CA ARG A 33 -12.92 -2.89 -1.79
C ARG A 33 -13.81 -1.95 -2.57
N GLY A 34 -14.14 -2.36 -3.79
CA GLY A 34 -15.02 -1.62 -4.67
C GLY A 34 -14.28 -0.80 -5.71
N GLU A 35 -14.99 0.13 -6.32
CA GLU A 35 -14.45 0.97 -7.38
C GLU A 35 -13.27 1.80 -6.89
N GLY A 36 -12.19 1.79 -7.67
CA GLY A 36 -10.97 2.53 -7.33
C GLY A 36 -10.12 1.91 -6.20
N CYS A 37 -10.49 0.74 -5.69
CA CYS A 37 -9.79 0.06 -4.61
C CYS A 37 -9.13 -1.24 -5.08
N TYR A 38 -8.02 -1.62 -4.45
CA TYR A 38 -7.34 -2.89 -4.70
C TYR A 38 -6.66 -3.41 -3.45
N SER A 39 -7.02 -4.62 -3.06
CA SER A 39 -6.43 -5.29 -1.90
C SER A 39 -5.92 -6.67 -2.28
N LEU A 40 -4.65 -6.95 -2.01
CA LEU A 40 -3.92 -8.15 -2.43
C LEU A 40 -3.21 -8.80 -1.24
N ALA A 41 -3.22 -10.10 -1.18
CA ALA A 41 -2.42 -10.86 -0.22
C ALA A 41 -1.43 -11.80 -0.90
N ALA A 42 -0.26 -11.97 -0.27
CA ALA A 42 0.69 -13.03 -0.54
C ALA A 42 0.35 -14.23 0.34
N ILE A 43 0.22 -15.40 -0.24
CA ILE A 43 -0.28 -16.61 0.42
C ILE A 43 0.68 -17.77 0.17
N CYS A 44 0.96 -18.55 1.21
CA CYS A 44 1.63 -19.85 1.11
C CYS A 44 0.83 -20.89 1.88
N ASP A 45 0.58 -22.04 1.26
CA ASP A 45 -0.17 -23.16 1.86
C ASP A 45 -1.52 -22.73 2.48
N GLY A 46 -2.20 -21.76 1.85
CA GLY A 46 -3.48 -21.24 2.28
C GLY A 46 -3.43 -20.20 3.41
N GLU A 47 -2.22 -19.85 3.89
CA GLU A 47 -2.04 -18.87 4.97
C GLU A 47 -1.43 -17.55 4.45
N PRO A 48 -1.93 -16.37 4.89
CA PRO A 48 -1.40 -15.09 4.46
C PRO A 48 -0.01 -14.83 5.05
N LEU A 49 0.95 -14.48 4.20
CA LEU A 49 2.29 -14.04 4.57
C LEU A 49 2.43 -12.53 4.62
N GLY A 50 1.54 -11.81 3.97
CA GLY A 50 1.50 -10.37 3.92
C GLY A 50 0.32 -9.89 3.10
N PHE A 51 0.02 -8.60 3.19
CA PHE A 51 -1.06 -7.98 2.42
C PHE A 51 -0.77 -6.51 2.14
N ILE A 52 -1.41 -6.01 1.10
CA ILE A 52 -1.40 -4.60 0.68
C ILE A 52 -2.84 -4.19 0.40
N SER A 53 -3.20 -2.96 0.75
CA SER A 53 -4.51 -2.41 0.42
C SER A 53 -4.39 -0.96 -0.03
N THR A 54 -5.14 -0.63 -1.07
CA THR A 54 -5.05 0.63 -1.80
C THR A 54 -6.44 1.16 -2.07
N PHE A 55 -6.62 2.47 -1.92
CA PHE A 55 -7.86 3.17 -2.25
C PHE A 55 -7.59 4.43 -3.09
N ASN A 56 -8.64 5.02 -3.63
CA ASN A 56 -8.57 6.28 -4.34
C ASN A 56 -8.48 7.46 -3.37
N LEU A 57 -7.41 8.24 -3.48
CA LEU A 57 -7.21 9.45 -2.69
C LEU A 57 -7.61 10.68 -3.50
N GLN A 58 -8.68 11.36 -3.08
CA GLN A 58 -9.06 12.66 -3.63
C GLN A 58 -8.02 13.72 -3.26
N LEU A 59 -7.52 14.45 -4.25
CA LEU A 59 -6.56 15.52 -4.02
C LEU A 59 -7.27 16.81 -3.62
N PRO A 60 -6.61 17.69 -2.83
CA PRO A 60 -7.16 19.00 -2.50
C PRO A 60 -7.04 20.00 -3.68
N PRO A 61 -7.84 21.08 -3.71
CA PRO A 61 -7.67 22.15 -4.68
C PRO A 61 -6.23 22.71 -4.74
N PRO A 62 -5.71 23.04 -5.91
CA PRO A 62 -6.35 23.06 -7.22
C PRO A 62 -6.28 21.73 -7.99
N LEU A 63 -5.93 20.62 -7.35
CA LEU A 63 -5.74 19.32 -7.98
C LEU A 63 -6.96 18.39 -7.79
N ASP A 64 -8.07 18.91 -7.30
CA ASP A 64 -9.29 18.19 -6.95
C ASP A 64 -10.07 17.59 -8.14
N ALA A 65 -9.61 17.86 -9.38
CA ALA A 65 -10.07 17.16 -10.58
C ALA A 65 -9.47 15.74 -10.73
N TYR A 66 -8.52 15.37 -9.88
CA TYR A 66 -7.76 14.12 -9.97
C TYR A 66 -7.83 13.34 -8.68
N GLU A 67 -7.75 12.01 -8.84
CA GLU A 67 -7.56 11.05 -7.76
C GLU A 67 -6.25 10.30 -7.98
N ASP A 68 -5.54 9.98 -6.91
CA ASP A 68 -4.36 9.14 -6.92
C ASP A 68 -4.65 7.82 -6.21
N ALA A 69 -3.96 6.76 -6.59
CA ALA A 69 -3.95 5.53 -5.81
C ALA A 69 -3.15 5.74 -4.52
N TYR A 70 -3.72 5.39 -3.37
CA TYR A 70 -3.05 5.50 -2.08
C TYR A 70 -2.92 4.13 -1.41
N ILE A 71 -1.68 3.69 -1.18
CA ILE A 71 -1.39 2.49 -0.40
C ILE A 71 -1.57 2.86 1.07
N ASP A 72 -2.64 2.35 1.68
CA ASP A 72 -3.01 2.62 3.06
C ASP A 72 -2.30 1.68 4.04
N VAL A 73 -2.13 0.42 3.64
CA VAL A 73 -1.43 -0.58 4.43
C VAL A 73 -0.58 -1.48 3.56
N LEU A 74 0.60 -1.80 4.06
CA LEU A 74 1.50 -2.81 3.50
C LEU A 74 2.16 -3.53 4.68
N GLU A 75 1.82 -4.78 4.88
CA GLU A 75 2.33 -5.58 5.98
C GLU A 75 2.87 -6.92 5.48
N VAL A 76 3.99 -7.37 6.02
CA VAL A 76 4.56 -8.70 5.80
C VAL A 76 4.98 -9.28 7.14
N ASP A 77 4.58 -10.52 7.38
CA ASP A 77 4.97 -11.32 8.54
C ASP A 77 6.49 -11.29 8.70
N ALA A 78 6.95 -11.04 9.93
CA ALA A 78 8.37 -10.87 10.25
C ALA A 78 9.24 -12.02 9.77
N ASP A 79 8.74 -13.25 9.85
CA ASP A 79 9.46 -14.48 9.46
C ASP A 79 9.65 -14.59 7.94
N TYR A 80 8.89 -13.81 7.15
CA TYR A 80 8.93 -13.83 5.67
C TYR A 80 9.43 -12.52 5.07
N ARG A 81 9.96 -11.61 5.88
CA ARG A 81 10.58 -10.38 5.39
C ARG A 81 11.86 -10.67 4.62
N ARG A 82 12.27 -9.72 3.78
CA ARG A 82 13.47 -9.80 2.92
C ARG A 82 13.41 -10.85 1.82
N MET A 83 12.23 -11.43 1.56
CA MET A 83 11.99 -12.39 0.48
C MET A 83 11.39 -11.76 -0.78
N GLY A 84 11.31 -10.43 -0.85
CA GLY A 84 10.77 -9.71 -2.00
C GLY A 84 9.24 -9.62 -2.04
N ILE A 85 8.53 -10.11 -1.02
CA ILE A 85 7.06 -10.16 -0.98
C ILE A 85 6.45 -8.76 -1.10
N SER A 86 6.93 -7.79 -0.30
CA SER A 86 6.45 -6.40 -0.34
C SER A 86 6.64 -5.79 -1.74
N SER A 87 7.82 -5.97 -2.32
CA SER A 87 8.14 -5.43 -3.64
C SER A 87 7.24 -6.01 -4.74
N GLU A 88 6.94 -7.30 -4.66
CA GLU A 88 6.04 -7.94 -5.64
C GLU A 88 4.60 -7.48 -5.45
N MET A 89 4.11 -7.35 -4.23
CA MET A 89 2.78 -6.79 -3.96
C MET A 89 2.66 -5.35 -4.48
N ILE A 90 3.67 -4.51 -4.25
CA ILE A 90 3.70 -3.14 -4.76
C ILE A 90 3.66 -3.12 -6.29
N ARG A 91 4.50 -3.92 -6.99
CA ARG A 91 4.50 -3.98 -8.46
C ARG A 91 3.15 -4.40 -9.04
N ARG A 92 2.47 -5.35 -8.42
CA ARG A 92 1.12 -5.77 -8.83
C ARG A 92 0.09 -4.66 -8.62
N THR A 93 0.18 -3.96 -7.51
CA THR A 93 -0.66 -2.80 -7.21
C THR A 93 -0.39 -1.65 -8.19
N GLU A 94 0.87 -1.37 -8.53
CA GLU A 94 1.22 -0.38 -9.56
C GLU A 94 0.65 -0.73 -10.94
N LYS A 95 0.74 -2.01 -11.31
CA LYS A 95 0.16 -2.49 -12.58
C LYS A 95 -1.34 -2.25 -12.61
N TRP A 96 -2.05 -2.67 -11.56
CA TRP A 96 -3.49 -2.42 -11.42
C TRP A 96 -3.82 -0.92 -11.46
N ALA A 97 -3.13 -0.11 -10.68
CA ALA A 97 -3.37 1.34 -10.62
C ALA A 97 -3.16 2.01 -11.98
N LYS A 98 -2.15 1.59 -12.73
CA LYS A 98 -1.88 2.06 -14.08
C LYS A 98 -2.97 1.64 -15.07
N GLU A 99 -3.44 0.40 -15.02
CA GLU A 99 -4.52 -0.13 -15.86
C GLU A 99 -5.86 0.54 -15.52
N TYR A 100 -6.11 0.83 -14.25
CA TYR A 100 -7.29 1.58 -13.80
C TYR A 100 -7.29 3.04 -14.29
N GLY A 101 -6.12 3.62 -14.54
CA GLY A 101 -5.97 4.98 -15.07
C GLY A 101 -5.42 6.00 -14.08
N TYR A 102 -5.00 5.57 -12.89
CA TYR A 102 -4.29 6.45 -11.97
C TYR A 102 -2.96 6.92 -12.57
N ARG A 103 -2.67 8.20 -12.42
CA ARG A 103 -1.40 8.77 -12.88
C ARG A 103 -0.30 8.66 -11.85
N GLN A 104 -0.64 8.57 -10.57
CA GLN A 104 0.29 8.52 -9.46
C GLN A 104 -0.17 7.55 -8.39
N ILE A 105 0.78 6.91 -7.72
CA ILE A 105 0.56 6.10 -6.53
C ILE A 105 1.34 6.68 -5.37
N ARG A 106 0.76 6.65 -4.17
CA ARG A 106 1.27 7.29 -2.97
C ARG A 106 1.18 6.38 -1.76
N SER A 107 2.00 6.67 -0.75
CA SER A 107 1.89 6.09 0.58
C SER A 107 2.53 7.02 1.62
N TRP A 108 2.29 6.74 2.88
CA TRP A 108 2.96 7.37 4.00
C TRP A 108 3.38 6.31 5.02
N SER A 109 4.50 6.50 5.69
CA SER A 109 4.98 5.63 6.75
C SER A 109 5.55 6.46 7.90
N SER A 110 5.23 6.09 9.13
CA SER A 110 5.83 6.69 10.33
C SER A 110 7.33 6.42 10.42
N ASP A 111 8.04 7.27 11.15
CA ASP A 111 9.50 7.22 11.27
C ASP A 111 10.05 6.00 12.04
N ASP A 112 9.19 5.24 12.71
CA ASP A 112 9.52 3.94 13.29
C ASP A 112 9.70 2.80 12.26
N LYS A 113 9.41 3.06 10.99
CA LYS A 113 9.49 2.08 9.87
C LYS A 113 10.51 2.48 8.79
N LEU A 114 11.54 3.20 9.16
CA LEU A 114 12.55 3.71 8.22
C LEU A 114 13.33 2.61 7.48
N GLU A 115 13.34 1.38 7.98
CA GLU A 115 13.97 0.24 7.32
C GLU A 115 13.34 -0.11 5.96
N ALA A 116 12.11 0.36 5.69
CA ALA A 116 11.46 0.16 4.39
C ALA A 116 11.93 1.16 3.30
N ILE A 117 12.61 2.25 3.66
CA ILE A 117 13.02 3.30 2.72
C ILE A 117 13.89 2.78 1.57
N PRO A 118 14.91 1.90 1.79
CA PRO A 118 15.69 1.35 0.69
C PRO A 118 14.84 0.58 -0.34
N MET A 119 13.78 -0.09 0.10
CA MET A 119 12.83 -0.76 -0.80
C MET A 119 12.07 0.25 -1.67
N TRP A 120 11.59 1.35 -1.08
CA TRP A 120 10.89 2.39 -1.83
C TRP A 120 11.77 3.03 -2.90
N TYR A 121 13.03 3.34 -2.59
CA TYR A 121 13.99 3.84 -3.58
C TYR A 121 14.27 2.81 -4.68
N ALA A 122 14.41 1.53 -4.33
CA ALA A 122 14.63 0.46 -5.31
C ALA A 122 13.43 0.24 -6.26
N LEU A 123 12.25 0.71 -5.87
CA LEU A 123 11.02 0.70 -6.66
C LEU A 123 10.75 2.06 -7.36
N ASP A 124 11.73 2.97 -7.39
CA ASP A 124 11.66 4.29 -8.04
C ASP A 124 10.65 5.26 -7.41
N TYR A 125 10.38 5.13 -6.11
CA TYR A 125 9.59 6.11 -5.37
C TYR A 125 10.45 7.31 -4.96
N CYS A 126 9.88 8.51 -5.08
CA CYS A 126 10.38 9.68 -4.38
C CYS A 126 10.00 9.55 -2.90
N VAL A 127 10.92 9.85 -2.00
CA VAL A 127 10.69 9.80 -0.55
C VAL A 127 10.95 11.19 0.01
N CYS A 128 10.00 11.73 0.77
CA CYS A 128 10.07 13.06 1.36
C CYS A 128 9.74 12.98 2.86
N PRO A 129 10.58 13.51 3.75
CA PRO A 129 10.22 13.67 5.16
C PRO A 129 8.97 14.54 5.30
N THR A 130 8.06 14.12 6.16
CA THR A 130 6.81 14.85 6.40
C THR A 130 6.28 14.59 7.80
N VAL A 131 5.27 15.35 8.18
CA VAL A 131 4.58 15.20 9.47
C VAL A 131 3.10 15.04 9.17
N GLN A 132 2.47 14.01 9.73
CA GLN A 132 1.03 13.89 9.80
C GLN A 132 0.52 14.34 11.15
N PHE A 133 -0.64 14.96 11.18
CA PHE A 133 -1.30 15.38 12.39
C PHE A 133 -2.47 14.45 12.69
N TYR A 134 -2.41 13.81 13.84
CA TYR A 134 -3.50 12.97 14.35
C TYR A 134 -4.24 13.70 15.48
N PRO A 135 -5.58 13.81 15.43
CA PRO A 135 -6.34 14.53 16.46
C PRO A 135 -6.07 14.03 17.88
N ASP A 136 -5.84 12.72 18.06
CA ASP A 136 -5.70 12.09 19.38
C ASP A 136 -4.28 12.13 19.95
N TYR A 137 -3.22 12.23 19.09
CA TYR A 137 -1.82 12.21 19.55
C TYR A 137 -0.97 13.37 19.03
N GLY A 138 -1.52 14.24 18.20
CA GLY A 138 -0.79 15.38 17.64
C GLY A 138 0.11 14.99 16.45
N PRO A 139 1.24 15.72 16.25
CA PRO A 139 2.11 15.51 15.09
C PRO A 139 2.89 14.20 15.21
N VAL A 140 2.93 13.44 14.11
CA VAL A 140 3.74 12.22 13.95
C VAL A 140 4.66 12.41 12.74
N GLY A 141 5.96 12.33 12.97
CA GLY A 141 6.97 12.35 11.92
C GLY A 141 6.98 11.07 11.09
N GLY A 142 7.35 11.19 9.83
CA GLY A 142 7.44 10.06 8.93
C GLY A 142 7.95 10.46 7.57
N VAL A 143 7.68 9.61 6.59
CA VAL A 143 8.04 9.81 5.20
C VAL A 143 6.84 9.60 4.30
N TYR A 144 6.74 10.46 3.30
CA TYR A 144 5.76 10.39 2.25
C TYR A 144 6.42 9.84 0.98
N MET A 145 5.80 8.86 0.35
CA MET A 145 6.31 8.24 -0.86
C MET A 145 5.35 8.48 -2.02
N ALA A 146 5.89 8.75 -3.21
CA ALA A 146 5.10 8.92 -4.41
C ALA A 146 5.87 8.45 -5.65
N LYS A 147 5.12 7.90 -6.62
CA LYS A 147 5.64 7.46 -7.91
C LYS A 147 4.67 7.79 -9.03
N MET A 148 5.18 8.37 -10.12
CA MET A 148 4.41 8.57 -11.35
C MET A 148 4.25 7.25 -12.10
N LEU A 149 3.01 6.88 -12.44
CA LEU A 149 2.69 5.64 -13.16
C LEU A 149 2.68 5.84 -14.68
N ASN A 150 2.25 7.02 -15.15
CA ASN A 150 2.13 7.36 -16.57
C ASN A 150 2.78 8.73 -16.87
N PRO A 151 4.12 8.86 -16.77
CA PRO A 151 4.77 10.17 -16.88
C PRO A 151 4.58 10.85 -18.24
N LYS A 152 4.34 10.08 -19.32
CA LYS A 152 4.15 10.62 -20.68
C LYS A 152 2.78 11.30 -20.88
N ASN A 153 1.80 11.00 -20.04
CA ASN A 153 0.44 11.55 -20.17
C ASN A 153 0.18 12.78 -19.28
N THR A 154 1.11 13.13 -18.41
CA THR A 154 0.96 14.21 -17.44
C THR A 154 1.43 15.57 -17.92
N LEU A 155 2.05 15.64 -19.10
CA LEU A 155 2.62 16.87 -19.68
C LEU A 155 1.91 17.32 -20.97
N LYS A 156 0.66 16.87 -21.17
CA LYS A 156 -0.18 17.38 -22.29
C LYS A 156 -1.13 18.42 -21.81
#